data_f417ef11a21a2b2191cdeb5f9b9de853
#
_entry.id   f417ef11a21a2b2191cdeb5f9b9de853
#
_cell.length_a   1.000
_cell.length_b   1.000
_cell.length_c   1.000
_cell.angle_alpha   90.00
_cell.angle_beta   90.00
_cell.angle_gamma   90.00
#
_symmetry.space_group_name_H-M   'P 1'
#
loop_
_entity.id
_entity.type
_entity.pdbx_description
1 polymer ?
#
loop_
_entity_poly.entity_id
_entity_poly.type
_entity_poly.pdbx_seq_one_letter_code
_entity_poly.pdbx_strand_id
1 'polypeptide(L)'
;MTSLDRVDFASLTPERFHTWYRSRSKPFIITGAFDGVKDWTLDVISEQLGTSEYNVRVYGKDYRSRPKREWKKYSEIESHTPQAYVELLRSRKAHENSMYMAQVAFGQTPLATSIRDRILQLEQKCDMETIHPLMDLNLWLGPAGHTEPLHFDTGDGTLMQLHGSKKVTLFPPSETANLYPFEFYREIPPWFSQVDTDNPDPAIFPRYQEALRNRIDVVIEQGEILYIPVSWWHEVTALGDDYVCSVNRFWKVKPVERNFSHGRSSVFWLMNQVPWSVVMKVDGTMRKLLGRA
;
A
#
# COMPACT_ATOMS: atom_id res chain seq x y z
N MET A 1 -0.94 8.54 21.91
CA MET A 1 -1.13 7.87 20.61
C MET A 1 -2.43 8.38 20.02
N THR A 2 -2.38 9.03 18.89
CA THR A 2 -3.58 9.49 18.17
C THR A 2 -4.19 8.27 17.46
N SER A 3 -5.38 7.85 17.87
CA SER A 3 -6.14 6.82 17.17
C SER A 3 -6.78 7.41 15.91
N LEU A 4 -6.93 6.60 14.86
CA LEU A 4 -7.72 6.99 13.69
C LEU A 4 -9.23 6.96 14.02
N ASP A 5 -9.97 7.85 13.38
CA ASP A 5 -11.44 7.78 13.43
C ASP A 5 -11.90 6.49 12.73
N ARG A 6 -12.86 5.79 13.36
CA ARG A 6 -13.65 4.74 12.73
C ARG A 6 -15.04 5.27 12.42
N VAL A 7 -15.40 5.23 11.14
CA VAL A 7 -16.64 5.79 10.62
C VAL A 7 -17.46 4.68 10.01
N ASP A 8 -18.66 4.48 10.54
CA ASP A 8 -19.59 3.53 9.93
C ASP A 8 -19.98 3.98 8.52
N PHE A 9 -19.96 3.04 7.57
CA PHE A 9 -20.28 3.28 6.17
C PHE A 9 -21.66 3.92 5.99
N ALA A 10 -22.66 3.51 6.79
CA ALA A 10 -23.99 4.08 6.72
C ALA A 10 -24.01 5.58 7.09
N SER A 11 -23.14 6.00 8.02
CA SER A 11 -23.02 7.39 8.50
C SER A 11 -22.08 8.26 7.67
N LEU A 12 -21.38 7.68 6.68
CA LEU A 12 -20.47 8.43 5.80
C LEU A 12 -21.28 9.26 4.82
N THR A 13 -20.94 10.53 4.66
CA THR A 13 -21.56 11.47 3.71
C THR A 13 -20.49 12.15 2.88
N PRO A 14 -20.84 12.72 1.69
CA PRO A 14 -19.91 13.49 0.88
C PRO A 14 -19.25 14.63 1.65
N GLU A 15 -20.03 15.39 2.42
CA GLU A 15 -19.52 16.50 3.24
C GLU A 15 -18.49 16.01 4.26
N ARG A 16 -18.81 14.92 4.99
CA ARG A 16 -17.91 14.33 5.97
C ARG A 16 -16.62 13.84 5.33
N PHE A 17 -16.72 13.14 4.19
CA PHE A 17 -15.56 12.65 3.46
C PHE A 17 -14.69 13.80 2.95
N HIS A 18 -15.25 14.75 2.21
CA HIS A 18 -14.48 15.82 1.58
C HIS A 18 -13.95 16.84 2.58
N THR A 19 -14.77 17.28 3.54
CA THR A 19 -14.42 18.38 4.45
C THR A 19 -13.56 17.92 5.62
N TRP A 20 -13.83 16.73 6.16
CA TRP A 20 -13.17 16.28 7.40
C TRP A 20 -11.95 15.40 7.13
N TYR A 21 -11.93 14.65 6.04
CA TYR A 21 -10.86 13.69 5.74
C TYR A 21 -10.04 14.09 4.52
N ARG A 22 -10.67 14.14 3.34
CA ARG A 22 -9.95 14.35 2.08
C ARG A 22 -9.23 15.71 2.03
N SER A 23 -9.93 16.83 2.28
CA SER A 23 -9.34 18.20 2.23
C SER A 23 -8.29 18.43 3.31
N ARG A 24 -8.43 17.77 4.46
CA ARG A 24 -7.48 17.86 5.57
C ARG A 24 -6.34 16.84 5.48
N SER A 25 -6.32 16.03 4.43
CA SER A 25 -5.35 14.94 4.28
C SER A 25 -5.29 14.05 5.53
N LYS A 26 -6.44 13.65 6.08
CA LYS A 26 -6.56 12.87 7.31
C LYS A 26 -6.94 11.42 7.00
N PRO A 27 -6.13 10.42 7.35
CA PRO A 27 -6.50 9.02 7.20
C PRO A 27 -7.61 8.65 8.19
N PHE A 28 -8.45 7.69 7.83
CA PHE A 28 -9.52 7.16 8.69
C PHE A 28 -9.93 5.76 8.24
N ILE A 29 -10.66 5.04 9.08
CA ILE A 29 -11.15 3.70 8.81
C ILE A 29 -12.66 3.75 8.59
N ILE A 30 -13.14 3.06 7.55
CA ILE A 30 -14.55 2.86 7.26
C ILE A 30 -14.90 1.45 7.71
N THR A 31 -15.94 1.34 8.55
CA THR A 31 -16.49 0.08 9.04
C THR A 31 -17.84 -0.21 8.38
N GLY A 32 -18.26 -1.47 8.36
CA GLY A 32 -19.58 -1.86 7.84
C GLY A 32 -19.75 -1.83 6.31
N ALA A 33 -18.72 -1.46 5.54
CA ALA A 33 -18.80 -1.40 4.07
C ALA A 33 -18.90 -2.78 3.42
N PHE A 34 -18.41 -3.82 4.09
CA PHE A 34 -18.42 -5.21 3.62
C PHE A 34 -19.31 -6.13 4.48
N ASP A 35 -20.21 -5.58 5.29
CA ASP A 35 -21.15 -6.37 6.09
C ASP A 35 -22.01 -7.25 5.18
N GLY A 36 -22.14 -8.53 5.55
CA GLY A 36 -22.88 -9.52 4.78
C GLY A 36 -22.19 -10.01 3.50
N VAL A 37 -20.93 -9.66 3.27
CA VAL A 37 -20.13 -10.23 2.17
C VAL A 37 -19.61 -11.61 2.59
N LYS A 38 -19.57 -12.55 1.61
CA LYS A 38 -19.10 -13.93 1.80
C LYS A 38 -17.70 -13.97 2.42
N ASP A 39 -17.45 -15.01 3.19
CA ASP A 39 -16.09 -15.31 3.66
C ASP A 39 -15.14 -15.49 2.46
N TRP A 40 -14.09 -14.71 2.46
CA TRP A 40 -13.05 -14.76 1.44
C TRP A 40 -12.06 -15.89 1.76
N THR A 41 -12.53 -17.14 1.65
CA THR A 41 -11.67 -18.32 1.82
C THR A 41 -10.70 -18.46 0.65
N LEU A 42 -9.62 -19.20 0.83
CA LEU A 42 -8.66 -19.47 -0.25
C LEU A 42 -9.33 -20.11 -1.47
N ASP A 43 -10.32 -20.98 -1.26
CA ASP A 43 -11.07 -21.61 -2.34
C ASP A 43 -11.88 -20.59 -3.13
N VAL A 44 -12.62 -19.73 -2.43
CA VAL A 44 -13.40 -18.65 -3.05
C VAL A 44 -12.51 -17.68 -3.82
N ILE A 45 -11.40 -17.27 -3.21
CA ILE A 45 -10.43 -16.35 -3.86
C ILE A 45 -9.84 -17.02 -5.11
N SER A 46 -9.40 -18.27 -5.00
CA SER A 46 -8.80 -19.01 -6.09
C SER A 46 -9.77 -19.21 -7.27
N GLU A 47 -11.00 -19.64 -6.97
CA GLU A 47 -12.04 -19.84 -7.98
C GLU A 47 -12.37 -18.52 -8.70
N GLN A 48 -12.54 -17.44 -7.96
CA GLN A 48 -12.92 -16.14 -8.50
C GLN A 48 -11.79 -15.40 -9.23
N LEU A 49 -10.53 -15.72 -8.96
CA LEU A 49 -9.39 -15.22 -9.73
C LEU A 49 -9.22 -15.95 -11.07
N GLY A 50 -9.82 -17.14 -11.21
CA GLY A 50 -9.78 -17.94 -12.43
C GLY A 50 -8.47 -18.71 -12.62
N THR A 51 -8.05 -18.90 -13.87
CA THR A 51 -6.93 -19.80 -14.25
C THR A 51 -5.72 -19.05 -14.82
N SER A 52 -5.77 -17.73 -14.91
CA SER A 52 -4.63 -16.93 -15.36
C SER A 52 -3.47 -17.01 -14.37
N GLU A 53 -2.28 -16.86 -14.87
CA GLU A 53 -1.10 -16.76 -14.02
C GLU A 53 -0.90 -15.35 -13.48
N TYR A 54 -0.42 -15.26 -12.25
CA TYR A 54 -0.12 -14.02 -11.55
C TYR A 54 1.30 -14.02 -11.00
N ASN A 55 1.90 -12.85 -10.97
CA ASN A 55 3.21 -12.66 -10.38
C ASN A 55 3.16 -12.82 -8.86
N VAL A 56 4.01 -13.69 -8.35
CA VAL A 56 4.26 -13.91 -6.92
C VAL A 56 5.69 -13.49 -6.63
N ARG A 57 5.85 -12.55 -5.71
CA ARG A 57 7.17 -12.14 -5.25
C ARG A 57 7.70 -13.12 -4.21
N VAL A 58 8.91 -13.62 -4.41
CA VAL A 58 9.60 -14.56 -3.53
C VAL A 58 10.77 -13.85 -2.87
N TYR A 59 10.70 -13.69 -1.56
CA TYR A 59 11.76 -13.04 -0.79
C TYR A 59 12.82 -14.03 -0.28
N GLY A 60 12.47 -15.32 -0.19
CA GLY A 60 13.31 -16.38 0.37
C GLY A 60 13.27 -16.47 1.90
N LYS A 61 13.83 -17.55 2.45
CA LYS A 61 13.76 -17.87 3.90
C LYS A 61 14.44 -16.84 4.79
N ASP A 62 15.58 -16.31 4.33
CA ASP A 62 16.46 -15.47 5.14
C ASP A 62 16.35 -13.97 4.84
N TYR A 63 15.31 -13.54 4.13
CA TYR A 63 15.21 -12.13 3.71
C TYR A 63 15.20 -11.15 4.89
N ARG A 64 14.68 -11.57 6.05
CA ARG A 64 14.62 -10.74 7.26
C ARG A 64 15.98 -10.52 7.93
N SER A 65 17.00 -11.32 7.59
CA SER A 65 18.37 -11.07 8.04
C SER A 65 19.00 -9.83 7.37
N ARG A 66 18.38 -9.32 6.30
CA ARG A 66 18.78 -8.12 5.58
C ARG A 66 17.97 -6.92 6.05
N PRO A 67 18.55 -5.69 5.97
CA PRO A 67 17.79 -4.47 6.22
C PRO A 67 16.55 -4.37 5.31
N LYS A 68 15.43 -3.89 5.82
CA LYS A 68 14.16 -3.74 5.06
C LYS A 68 14.34 -3.01 3.73
N ARG A 69 15.23 -2.00 3.69
CA ARG A 69 15.54 -1.24 2.47
C ARG A 69 16.10 -2.08 1.32
N GLU A 70 16.56 -3.29 1.59
CA GLU A 70 17.17 -4.19 0.60
C GLU A 70 16.22 -5.30 0.15
N TRP A 71 15.12 -5.55 0.84
CA TRP A 71 14.25 -6.71 0.60
C TRP A 71 13.76 -6.79 -0.85
N LYS A 72 13.30 -5.68 -1.42
CA LYS A 72 12.81 -5.67 -2.82
C LYS A 72 13.90 -5.95 -3.85
N LYS A 73 15.11 -5.50 -3.59
CA LYS A 73 16.26 -5.69 -4.50
C LYS A 73 16.61 -7.18 -4.66
N TYR A 74 16.46 -7.94 -3.59
CA TYR A 74 16.86 -9.36 -3.56
C TYR A 74 15.66 -10.31 -3.66
N SER A 75 14.49 -9.82 -4.02
CA SER A 75 13.34 -10.67 -4.29
C SER A 75 13.29 -11.10 -5.75
N GLU A 76 12.75 -12.28 -5.98
CA GLU A 76 12.51 -12.85 -7.32
C GLU A 76 11.00 -12.79 -7.63
N ILE A 77 10.65 -12.95 -8.90
CA ILE A 77 9.25 -13.03 -9.34
C ILE A 77 9.04 -14.41 -9.97
N GLU A 78 8.09 -15.14 -9.44
CA GLU A 78 7.58 -16.37 -10.01
C GLU A 78 6.16 -16.16 -10.55
N SER A 79 5.74 -16.97 -11.53
CA SER A 79 4.39 -16.93 -12.07
C SER A 79 3.61 -18.17 -11.61
N HIS A 80 2.44 -17.99 -11.02
CA HIS A 80 1.61 -19.08 -10.51
C HIS A 80 0.13 -18.85 -10.85
N THR A 81 -0.57 -19.94 -11.16
CA THR A 81 -2.04 -19.90 -11.16
C THR A 81 -2.54 -19.72 -9.73
N PRO A 82 -3.76 -19.17 -9.52
CA PRO A 82 -4.35 -19.03 -8.18
C PRO A 82 -4.39 -20.35 -7.42
N GLN A 83 -4.75 -21.44 -8.10
CA GLN A 83 -4.85 -22.78 -7.52
C GLN A 83 -3.48 -23.27 -7.04
N ALA A 84 -2.43 -23.12 -7.86
CA ALA A 84 -1.07 -23.51 -7.49
C ALA A 84 -0.56 -22.69 -6.29
N TYR A 85 -0.85 -21.40 -6.28
CA TYR A 85 -0.44 -20.53 -5.18
C TYR A 85 -1.19 -20.83 -3.87
N VAL A 86 -2.48 -21.15 -3.95
CA VAL A 86 -3.27 -21.57 -2.78
C VAL A 86 -2.70 -22.86 -2.17
N GLU A 87 -2.26 -23.82 -2.99
CA GLU A 87 -1.59 -25.03 -2.48
C GLU A 87 -0.24 -24.72 -1.78
N LEU A 88 0.49 -23.71 -2.26
CA LEU A 88 1.71 -23.23 -1.59
C LEU A 88 1.39 -22.58 -0.23
N LEU A 89 0.27 -21.85 -0.12
CA LEU A 89 -0.20 -21.30 1.16
C LEU A 89 -0.61 -22.42 2.13
N ARG A 90 -1.43 -23.38 1.69
CA ARG A 90 -1.90 -24.51 2.51
C ARG A 90 -0.77 -25.39 2.99
N SER A 91 0.18 -25.70 2.12
CA SER A 91 1.36 -26.51 2.48
C SER A 91 2.42 -25.74 3.28
N ARG A 92 2.18 -24.49 3.63
CA ARG A 92 3.11 -23.57 4.33
C ARG A 92 4.39 -23.22 3.54
N LYS A 93 4.54 -23.70 2.30
CA LYS A 93 5.71 -23.35 1.45
C LYS A 93 5.78 -21.86 1.16
N ALA A 94 4.64 -21.20 0.95
CA ALA A 94 4.59 -19.76 0.76
C ALA A 94 5.06 -19.01 2.02
N HIS A 95 4.78 -19.49 3.23
CA HIS A 95 5.28 -18.93 4.49
C HIS A 95 6.79 -19.09 4.61
N GLU A 96 7.29 -20.31 4.38
CA GLU A 96 8.71 -20.64 4.51
C GLU A 96 9.58 -19.81 3.56
N ASN A 97 9.11 -19.57 2.35
CA ASN A 97 9.85 -18.84 1.31
C ASN A 97 9.42 -17.38 1.19
N SER A 98 8.53 -16.91 2.07
CA SER A 98 8.02 -15.54 2.07
C SER A 98 7.52 -15.11 0.69
N MET A 99 6.61 -15.93 0.13
CA MET A 99 6.02 -15.70 -1.19
C MET A 99 4.76 -14.83 -1.04
N TYR A 100 4.64 -13.77 -1.83
CA TYR A 100 3.54 -12.82 -1.70
C TYR A 100 3.07 -12.29 -3.06
N MET A 101 1.78 -12.40 -3.34
CA MET A 101 1.14 -11.66 -4.43
C MET A 101 1.03 -10.20 -4.02
N ALA A 102 1.97 -9.37 -4.48
CA ALA A 102 2.04 -7.96 -4.11
C ALA A 102 1.61 -7.06 -5.28
N GLN A 103 0.57 -6.28 -5.08
CA GLN A 103 0.06 -5.30 -6.05
C GLN A 103 -0.27 -5.93 -7.42
N VAL A 104 -0.98 -7.05 -7.40
CA VAL A 104 -1.33 -7.81 -8.60
C VAL A 104 -2.63 -7.27 -9.19
N ALA A 105 -2.60 -6.81 -10.44
CA ALA A 105 -3.80 -6.40 -11.16
C ALA A 105 -4.67 -7.62 -11.50
N PHE A 106 -5.96 -7.58 -11.18
CA PHE A 106 -6.90 -8.68 -11.39
C PHE A 106 -8.26 -8.24 -12.00
N GLY A 107 -8.26 -7.11 -12.70
CA GLY A 107 -9.43 -6.33 -13.10
C GLY A 107 -10.48 -7.01 -13.99
N GLN A 108 -10.18 -8.15 -14.61
CA GLN A 108 -11.08 -8.89 -15.51
C GLN A 108 -11.65 -10.19 -14.87
N THR A 109 -11.56 -10.32 -13.55
CA THR A 109 -11.99 -11.52 -12.84
C THR A 109 -13.35 -11.36 -12.16
N PRO A 110 -14.08 -12.45 -11.85
CA PRO A 110 -15.27 -12.41 -11.01
C PRO A 110 -15.01 -11.77 -9.64
N LEU A 111 -13.83 -12.00 -9.05
CA LEU A 111 -13.42 -11.37 -7.81
C LEU A 111 -13.42 -9.84 -7.92
N ALA A 112 -12.82 -9.31 -8.99
CA ALA A 112 -12.81 -7.88 -9.24
C ALA A 112 -14.20 -7.29 -9.41
N THR A 113 -15.10 -8.01 -10.07
CA THR A 113 -16.49 -7.57 -10.27
C THR A 113 -17.21 -7.45 -8.93
N SER A 114 -17.14 -8.46 -8.07
CA SER A 114 -17.76 -8.46 -6.75
C SER A 114 -17.26 -7.32 -5.85
N ILE A 115 -15.95 -7.00 -5.92
CA ILE A 115 -15.35 -5.93 -5.13
C ILE A 115 -15.67 -4.56 -5.74
N ARG A 116 -15.69 -4.45 -7.07
CA ARG A 116 -15.96 -3.20 -7.78
C ARG A 116 -17.32 -2.63 -7.45
N ASP A 117 -18.34 -3.44 -7.31
CA ASP A 117 -19.69 -2.99 -6.91
C ASP A 117 -19.68 -2.31 -5.54
N ARG A 118 -18.89 -2.82 -4.59
CA ARG A 118 -18.74 -2.19 -3.27
C ARG A 118 -17.95 -0.89 -3.33
N ILE A 119 -16.94 -0.84 -4.17
CA ILE A 119 -16.16 0.37 -4.40
C ILE A 119 -17.01 1.44 -5.06
N LEU A 120 -17.83 1.09 -6.06
CA LEU A 120 -18.75 2.03 -6.68
C LEU A 120 -19.76 2.59 -5.68
N GLN A 121 -20.28 1.77 -4.77
CA GLN A 121 -21.13 2.25 -3.68
C GLN A 121 -20.40 3.25 -2.77
N LEU A 122 -19.13 3.00 -2.44
CA LEU A 122 -18.30 3.93 -1.67
C LEU A 122 -18.04 5.23 -2.46
N GLU A 123 -17.69 5.12 -3.74
CA GLU A 123 -17.46 6.27 -4.63
C GLU A 123 -18.70 7.15 -4.75
N GLN A 124 -19.88 6.56 -4.96
CA GLN A 124 -21.17 7.26 -5.01
C GLN A 124 -21.50 7.92 -3.68
N LYS A 125 -21.36 7.16 -2.57
CA LYS A 125 -21.65 7.66 -1.24
C LYS A 125 -20.77 8.83 -0.80
N CYS A 126 -19.54 8.88 -1.31
CA CYS A 126 -18.57 9.93 -1.04
C CYS A 126 -18.53 11.03 -2.12
N ASP A 127 -19.43 10.99 -3.13
CA ASP A 127 -19.38 11.90 -4.30
C ASP A 127 -18.00 11.96 -4.95
N MET A 128 -17.45 10.77 -5.22
CA MET A 128 -16.12 10.61 -5.83
C MET A 128 -16.17 10.37 -7.35
N GLU A 129 -17.35 10.42 -7.98
CA GLU A 129 -17.54 10.08 -9.39
C GLU A 129 -16.71 10.95 -10.34
N THR A 130 -16.42 12.19 -9.92
CA THR A 130 -15.55 13.12 -10.68
C THR A 130 -14.05 12.86 -10.46
N ILE A 131 -13.70 11.99 -9.54
CA ILE A 131 -12.32 11.69 -9.20
C ILE A 131 -11.87 10.46 -10.01
N HIS A 132 -11.02 10.69 -10.99
CA HIS A 132 -10.55 9.61 -11.85
C HIS A 132 -9.71 8.59 -11.08
N PRO A 133 -9.91 7.28 -11.30
CA PRO A 133 -9.02 6.26 -10.78
C PRO A 133 -7.60 6.45 -11.34
N LEU A 134 -6.60 6.25 -10.50
CA LEU A 134 -5.19 6.25 -10.90
C LEU A 134 -4.80 4.89 -11.48
N MET A 135 -5.30 3.82 -10.86
CA MET A 135 -5.08 2.42 -11.23
C MET A 135 -6.38 1.64 -11.02
N ASP A 136 -6.48 0.48 -11.64
CA ASP A 136 -7.54 -0.49 -11.36
C ASP A 136 -7.27 -1.16 -9.99
N LEU A 137 -8.09 -2.14 -9.64
CA LEU A 137 -7.96 -2.89 -8.40
C LEU A 137 -6.67 -3.70 -8.38
N ASN A 138 -5.98 -3.69 -7.25
CA ASN A 138 -4.82 -4.52 -7.03
C ASN A 138 -5.04 -5.44 -5.83
N LEU A 139 -4.73 -6.72 -6.03
CA LEU A 139 -4.79 -7.76 -5.02
C LEU A 139 -3.47 -7.85 -4.26
N TRP A 140 -3.60 -8.12 -2.97
CA TRP A 140 -2.52 -8.43 -2.04
C TRP A 140 -2.92 -9.70 -1.30
N LEU A 141 -2.29 -10.82 -1.62
CA LEU A 141 -2.57 -12.12 -1.02
C LEU A 141 -1.27 -12.81 -0.64
N GLY A 142 -1.19 -13.26 0.59
CA GLY A 142 -0.04 -14.04 1.01
C GLY A 142 -0.04 -14.42 2.48
N PRO A 143 1.05 -14.99 2.96
CA PRO A 143 1.16 -15.45 4.34
C PRO A 143 1.15 -14.29 5.33
N ALA A 144 0.64 -14.55 6.52
CA ALA A 144 0.84 -13.68 7.67
C ALA A 144 2.34 -13.45 7.95
N GLY A 145 2.64 -12.34 8.60
CA GLY A 145 4.01 -11.91 8.89
C GLY A 145 4.71 -11.18 7.75
N HIS A 146 4.15 -11.13 6.53
CA HIS A 146 4.71 -10.29 5.48
C HIS A 146 4.60 -8.80 5.83
N THR A 147 5.67 -8.04 5.55
CA THR A 147 5.69 -6.58 5.71
C THR A 147 6.02 -5.91 4.39
N GLU A 148 5.16 -5.00 3.94
CA GLU A 148 5.51 -4.04 2.91
C GLU A 148 6.20 -2.86 3.58
N PRO A 149 7.49 -2.60 3.27
CA PRO A 149 8.30 -1.59 3.96
C PRO A 149 7.74 -0.19 3.86
N LEU A 150 8.13 0.69 4.77
CA LEU A 150 7.66 2.07 4.87
C LEU A 150 7.80 2.83 3.56
N HIS A 151 6.68 3.28 3.01
CA HIS A 151 6.58 4.00 1.74
C HIS A 151 5.39 4.95 1.73
N PHE A 152 5.24 5.76 0.69
CA PHE A 152 4.03 6.53 0.43
C PHE A 152 3.55 6.34 -1.01
N ASP A 153 2.25 6.53 -1.22
CA ASP A 153 1.61 6.44 -2.52
C ASP A 153 1.42 7.81 -3.18
N THR A 154 1.27 7.80 -4.52
CA THR A 154 1.15 9.00 -5.36
C THR A 154 -0.29 9.45 -5.60
N GLY A 155 -1.24 8.75 -5.04
CA GLY A 155 -2.67 9.03 -5.07
C GLY A 155 -3.34 8.84 -3.72
N ASP A 156 -4.58 9.29 -3.59
CA ASP A 156 -5.43 8.87 -2.49
C ASP A 156 -5.72 7.38 -2.65
N GLY A 157 -5.56 6.61 -1.60
CA GLY A 157 -5.73 5.16 -1.65
C GLY A 157 -6.71 4.62 -0.61
N THR A 158 -7.23 3.45 -0.88
CA THR A 158 -7.92 2.62 0.12
C THR A 158 -7.26 1.27 0.20
N LEU A 159 -7.14 0.75 1.41
CA LEU A 159 -6.77 -0.63 1.70
C LEU A 159 -7.98 -1.34 2.30
N MET A 160 -8.59 -2.23 1.53
CA MET A 160 -9.79 -2.98 1.90
C MET A 160 -9.36 -4.35 2.39
N GLN A 161 -9.63 -4.67 3.64
CA GLN A 161 -9.24 -5.93 4.24
C GLN A 161 -10.33 -6.99 4.01
N LEU A 162 -10.01 -7.99 3.18
CA LEU A 162 -10.96 -9.05 2.82
C LEU A 162 -10.88 -10.25 3.76
N HIS A 163 -9.67 -10.64 4.17
CA HIS A 163 -9.45 -11.77 5.09
C HIS A 163 -8.23 -11.53 5.97
N GLY A 164 -8.32 -11.96 7.23
CA GLY A 164 -7.30 -11.71 8.24
C GLY A 164 -7.21 -10.24 8.64
N SER A 165 -6.12 -9.84 9.27
CA SER A 165 -5.90 -8.47 9.72
C SER A 165 -4.52 -7.94 9.36
N LYS A 166 -4.37 -6.63 9.31
CA LYS A 166 -3.10 -5.96 9.03
C LYS A 166 -2.84 -4.84 10.03
N LYS A 167 -1.63 -4.80 10.54
CA LYS A 167 -1.11 -3.62 11.24
C LYS A 167 -0.63 -2.62 10.20
N VAL A 168 -1.06 -1.37 10.33
CA VAL A 168 -0.58 -0.27 9.51
C VAL A 168 0.04 0.78 10.40
N THR A 169 1.33 1.08 10.16
CA THR A 169 2.06 2.16 10.80
C THR A 169 2.05 3.36 9.86
N LEU A 170 1.56 4.49 10.32
CA LEU A 170 1.35 5.69 9.52
C LEU A 170 2.17 6.87 10.05
N PHE A 171 2.68 7.69 9.12
CA PHE A 171 3.28 8.99 9.46
C PHE A 171 2.75 10.06 8.50
N PRO A 172 2.51 11.30 9.00
CA PRO A 172 2.06 12.39 8.14
C PRO A 172 3.16 12.83 7.16
N PRO A 173 2.80 13.42 6.01
CA PRO A 173 3.76 13.91 5.02
C PRO A 173 4.78 14.91 5.57
N SER A 174 4.46 15.62 6.66
CA SER A 174 5.40 16.53 7.37
C SER A 174 6.67 15.83 7.87
N GLU A 175 6.59 14.53 8.12
CA GLU A 175 7.71 13.72 8.60
C GLU A 175 8.65 13.22 7.50
N THR A 176 8.37 13.52 6.22
CA THR A 176 9.16 13.00 5.08
C THR A 176 10.67 13.16 5.26
N ALA A 177 11.14 14.32 5.77
CA ALA A 177 12.56 14.54 5.98
C ALA A 177 13.15 13.66 7.10
N ASN A 178 12.33 13.28 8.07
CA ASN A 178 12.69 12.46 9.23
C ASN A 178 12.60 10.96 8.94
N LEU A 179 11.95 10.60 7.82
CA LEU A 179 11.77 9.22 7.35
C LEU A 179 12.78 8.80 6.28
N TYR A 180 13.75 9.66 5.95
CA TYR A 180 14.88 9.35 5.07
C TYR A 180 14.47 8.64 3.76
N PRO A 181 13.72 9.29 2.86
CA PRO A 181 13.39 8.72 1.56
C PRO A 181 14.67 8.39 0.78
N PHE A 182 14.59 7.39 -0.12
CA PHE A 182 15.68 7.14 -1.05
C PHE A 182 15.90 8.35 -1.97
N GLU A 183 17.13 8.51 -2.43
CA GLU A 183 17.47 9.51 -3.43
C GLU A 183 16.96 9.10 -4.81
N PHE A 184 16.67 10.09 -5.67
CA PHE A 184 16.07 9.85 -7.01
C PHE A 184 16.91 8.97 -7.94
N TYR A 185 18.19 8.85 -7.71
CA TYR A 185 19.13 8.10 -8.57
C TYR A 185 19.48 6.72 -8.03
N ARG A 186 18.71 6.21 -7.10
CA ARG A 186 18.92 4.86 -6.57
C ARG A 186 18.02 3.85 -7.30
N GLU A 187 18.40 2.57 -7.22
CA GLU A 187 17.60 1.46 -7.77
C GLU A 187 16.22 1.35 -7.12
N ILE A 188 16.10 1.82 -5.86
CA ILE A 188 14.85 1.84 -5.11
C ILE A 188 14.20 3.22 -5.30
N PRO A 189 12.90 3.26 -5.60
CA PRO A 189 12.17 4.51 -5.79
C PRO A 189 12.18 5.43 -4.56
N PRO A 190 12.16 6.76 -4.77
CA PRO A 190 12.24 7.75 -3.70
C PRO A 190 11.01 7.81 -2.79
N TRP A 191 9.96 7.10 -3.10
CA TRP A 191 8.80 6.96 -2.20
C TRP A 191 8.95 5.84 -1.17
N PHE A 192 10.10 5.15 -1.11
CA PHE A 192 10.46 4.25 -0.02
C PHE A 192 11.37 4.92 1.00
N SER A 193 11.22 4.54 2.27
CA SER A 193 12.10 4.93 3.36
C SER A 193 13.32 4.01 3.43
N GLN A 194 14.46 4.58 3.83
CA GLN A 194 15.66 3.81 4.16
C GLN A 194 15.64 3.26 5.58
N VAL A 195 14.71 3.73 6.42
CA VAL A 195 14.61 3.35 7.84
C VAL A 195 14.02 1.96 7.98
N ASP A 196 14.66 1.12 8.76
CA ASP A 196 14.05 -0.08 9.32
C ASP A 196 13.25 0.32 10.57
N THR A 197 11.91 0.32 10.44
CA THR A 197 11.00 0.78 11.50
C THR A 197 10.98 -0.13 12.72
N ASP A 198 11.38 -1.41 12.57
CA ASP A 198 11.46 -2.36 13.68
C ASP A 198 12.80 -2.27 14.42
N ASN A 199 13.87 -1.92 13.70
CA ASN A 199 15.21 -1.80 14.27
C ASN A 199 15.93 -0.58 13.67
N PRO A 200 15.47 0.64 13.96
CA PRO A 200 16.09 1.87 13.44
C PRO A 200 17.46 2.09 14.06
N ASP A 201 18.47 2.27 13.20
CA ASP A 201 19.82 2.65 13.67
C ASP A 201 19.88 4.17 13.91
N PRO A 202 19.97 4.63 15.17
CA PRO A 202 19.99 6.06 15.48
C PRO A 202 21.27 6.77 15.04
N ALA A 203 22.35 6.04 14.80
CA ALA A 203 23.59 6.61 14.26
C ALA A 203 23.44 6.96 12.77
N ILE A 204 22.66 6.18 12.02
CA ILE A 204 22.39 6.41 10.60
C ILE A 204 21.18 7.32 10.42
N PHE A 205 20.13 7.14 11.25
CA PHE A 205 18.84 7.81 11.12
C PHE A 205 18.44 8.61 12.37
N PRO A 206 19.27 9.58 12.85
CA PRO A 206 19.04 10.28 14.11
C PRO A 206 17.71 11.03 14.16
N ARG A 207 17.21 11.58 13.04
CA ARG A 207 15.94 12.32 13.00
C ARG A 207 14.71 11.42 13.06
N TYR A 208 14.85 10.11 12.87
CA TYR A 208 13.71 9.19 12.94
C TYR A 208 13.02 9.25 14.32
N GLN A 209 13.76 9.52 15.39
CA GLN A 209 13.19 9.71 16.73
C GLN A 209 12.19 10.88 16.80
N GLU A 210 12.34 11.89 15.97
CA GLU A 210 11.39 13.00 15.87
C GLU A 210 10.10 12.56 15.22
N ALA A 211 10.18 11.74 14.15
CA ALA A 211 9.01 11.21 13.46
C ALA A 211 8.13 10.33 14.36
N LEU A 212 8.71 9.62 15.34
CA LEU A 212 7.96 8.76 16.26
C LEU A 212 6.90 9.51 17.08
N ARG A 213 7.03 10.81 17.27
CA ARG A 213 6.03 11.63 17.97
C ARG A 213 4.70 11.72 17.23
N ASN A 214 4.75 11.60 15.89
CA ASN A 214 3.59 11.66 15.00
C ASN A 214 3.22 10.31 14.39
N ARG A 215 3.82 9.22 14.91
CA ARG A 215 3.50 7.86 14.50
C ARG A 215 2.09 7.47 14.95
N ILE A 216 1.35 6.85 14.05
CA ILE A 216 0.04 6.25 14.30
C ILE A 216 0.15 4.77 13.95
N ASP A 217 -0.11 3.90 14.91
CA ASP A 217 -0.25 2.47 14.67
C ASP A 217 -1.73 2.09 14.76
N VAL A 218 -2.22 1.37 13.76
CA VAL A 218 -3.59 0.89 13.71
C VAL A 218 -3.63 -0.53 13.16
N VAL A 219 -4.58 -1.31 13.67
CA VAL A 219 -4.93 -2.60 13.07
C VAL A 219 -6.22 -2.43 12.30
N ILE A 220 -6.23 -2.89 11.05
CA ILE A 220 -7.43 -3.01 10.22
C ILE A 220 -7.86 -4.48 10.20
N GLU A 221 -9.13 -4.70 10.48
CA GLU A 221 -9.73 -6.02 10.58
C GLU A 221 -10.50 -6.36 9.30
N GLN A 222 -10.83 -7.64 9.14
CA GLN A 222 -11.65 -8.11 8.03
C GLN A 222 -12.94 -7.26 7.92
N GLY A 223 -13.25 -6.81 6.71
CA GLY A 223 -14.41 -5.95 6.41
C GLY A 223 -14.15 -4.45 6.56
N GLU A 224 -13.02 -4.04 7.14
CA GLU A 224 -12.66 -2.62 7.26
C GLU A 224 -11.94 -2.09 6.01
N ILE A 225 -12.11 -0.80 5.75
CA ILE A 225 -11.41 -0.07 4.70
C ILE A 225 -10.61 1.06 5.33
N LEU A 226 -9.30 1.06 5.17
CA LEU A 226 -8.46 2.20 5.54
C LEU A 226 -8.31 3.15 4.36
N TYR A 227 -8.74 4.40 4.50
CA TYR A 227 -8.43 5.48 3.58
C TYR A 227 -7.08 6.10 3.94
N ILE A 228 -6.16 6.12 2.97
CA ILE A 228 -4.82 6.70 3.10
C ILE A 228 -4.71 7.86 2.10
N PRO A 229 -4.65 9.11 2.58
CA PRO A 229 -4.43 10.23 1.68
C PRO A 229 -3.06 10.19 1.00
N VAL A 230 -2.96 10.78 -0.17
CA VAL A 230 -1.70 10.92 -0.92
C VAL A 230 -0.56 11.41 -0.04
N SER A 231 0.63 10.86 -0.25
CA SER A 231 1.88 11.21 0.46
C SER A 231 1.92 10.84 1.96
N TRP A 232 0.90 10.18 2.49
CA TRP A 232 1.01 9.59 3.83
C TRP A 232 1.94 8.39 3.79
N TRP A 233 2.97 8.43 4.62
CA TRP A 233 3.88 7.31 4.79
C TRP A 233 3.20 6.18 5.54
N HIS A 234 3.37 4.96 5.03
CA HIS A 234 2.78 3.79 5.66
C HIS A 234 3.64 2.54 5.48
N GLU A 235 3.68 1.74 6.53
CA GLU A 235 4.21 0.39 6.53
C GLU A 235 3.06 -0.56 6.87
N VAL A 236 2.95 -1.68 6.15
CA VAL A 236 1.83 -2.60 6.29
C VAL A 236 2.33 -4.00 6.59
N THR A 237 1.96 -4.52 7.76
CA THR A 237 2.33 -5.87 8.20
C THR A 237 1.10 -6.76 8.31
N ALA A 238 1.10 -7.90 7.62
CA ALA A 238 0.08 -8.93 7.74
C ALA A 238 0.18 -9.62 9.10
N LEU A 239 -0.95 -9.72 9.84
CA LEU A 239 -1.00 -10.29 11.17
C LEU A 239 -1.55 -11.73 11.17
N GLY A 240 -1.37 -12.42 12.29
CA GLY A 240 -1.83 -13.79 12.47
C GLY A 240 -0.77 -14.83 12.06
N ASP A 241 -1.22 -16.02 11.74
CA ASP A 241 -0.38 -17.19 11.42
C ASP A 241 -0.82 -17.92 10.15
N ASP A 242 -1.91 -17.49 9.52
CA ASP A 242 -2.46 -18.05 8.30
C ASP A 242 -2.20 -17.13 7.09
N TYR A 243 -3.13 -16.96 6.17
CA TYR A 243 -3.03 -16.03 5.05
C TYR A 243 -3.80 -14.73 5.32
N VAL A 244 -3.42 -13.71 4.59
CA VAL A 244 -4.06 -12.39 4.63
C VAL A 244 -4.36 -11.95 3.20
N CYS A 245 -5.58 -11.45 2.99
CA CYS A 245 -6.03 -10.95 1.69
C CYS A 245 -6.56 -9.53 1.80
N SER A 246 -6.11 -8.66 0.94
CA SER A 246 -6.65 -7.31 0.82
C SER A 246 -6.63 -6.81 -0.63
N VAL A 247 -7.40 -5.76 -0.88
CA VAL A 247 -7.46 -5.09 -2.19
C VAL A 247 -7.25 -3.60 -1.96
N ASN A 248 -6.52 -2.96 -2.86
CA ASN A 248 -6.43 -1.51 -2.86
C ASN A 248 -6.98 -0.90 -4.15
N ARG A 249 -7.41 0.34 -4.04
CA ARG A 249 -7.86 1.23 -5.10
C ARG A 249 -7.20 2.57 -4.91
N PHE A 250 -6.76 3.19 -6.00
CA PHE A 250 -6.14 4.51 -5.98
C PHE A 250 -6.88 5.50 -6.86
N TRP A 251 -6.97 6.76 -6.41
CA TRP A 251 -7.56 7.88 -7.14
C TRP A 251 -6.54 8.98 -7.37
N LYS A 252 -6.66 9.64 -8.52
CA LYS A 252 -5.84 10.81 -8.84
C LYS A 252 -6.18 11.97 -7.92
N VAL A 253 -5.16 12.69 -7.50
CA VAL A 253 -5.29 13.92 -6.74
C VAL A 253 -4.80 15.07 -7.61
N LYS A 254 -5.65 16.08 -7.82
CA LYS A 254 -5.22 17.29 -8.53
C LYS A 254 -4.37 18.16 -7.60
N PRO A 255 -3.30 18.80 -8.09
CA PRO A 255 -2.41 19.64 -7.29
C PRO A 255 -3.14 20.74 -6.51
N VAL A 256 -4.14 21.34 -7.16
CA VAL A 256 -4.93 22.48 -6.62
C VAL A 256 -5.84 22.08 -5.46
N GLU A 257 -6.14 20.78 -5.32
CA GLU A 257 -7.09 20.27 -4.31
C GLU A 257 -6.45 20.05 -2.94
N ARG A 258 -5.13 20.06 -2.87
CA ARG A 258 -4.37 19.89 -1.64
C ARG A 258 -3.50 21.10 -1.40
N ASN A 259 -3.66 21.74 -0.26
CA ASN A 259 -2.74 22.77 0.18
C ASN A 259 -1.33 22.16 0.31
N PHE A 260 -0.44 22.57 -0.58
CA PHE A 260 0.98 22.18 -0.59
C PHE A 260 1.77 22.80 0.58
N SER A 261 1.14 22.91 1.76
CA SER A 261 1.77 23.49 2.96
C SER A 261 3.01 22.73 3.46
N HIS A 262 3.36 21.62 2.79
CA HIS A 262 4.40 20.71 3.24
C HIS A 262 5.62 20.68 2.31
N GLY A 263 6.12 21.83 1.92
CA GLY A 263 7.40 22.14 1.27
C GLY A 263 8.03 21.04 0.37
N ARG A 264 8.80 20.12 0.96
CA ARG A 264 9.50 19.06 0.21
C ARG A 264 8.59 17.97 -0.35
N SER A 265 7.46 17.66 0.29
CA SER A 265 6.50 16.68 -0.22
C SER A 265 5.81 17.18 -1.50
N SER A 266 5.70 18.49 -1.69
CA SER A 266 5.16 19.09 -2.92
C SER A 266 6.07 18.86 -4.14
N VAL A 267 7.39 18.91 -3.92
CA VAL A 267 8.38 18.59 -4.97
C VAL A 267 8.30 17.10 -5.31
N PHE A 268 8.22 16.23 -4.32
CA PHE A 268 8.01 14.80 -4.53
C PHE A 268 6.72 14.51 -5.29
N TRP A 269 5.62 15.22 -4.97
CA TRP A 269 4.37 15.08 -5.69
C TRP A 269 4.50 15.53 -7.16
N LEU A 270 5.11 16.69 -7.43
CA LEU A 270 5.32 17.20 -8.78
C LEU A 270 6.16 16.22 -9.63
N MET A 271 7.17 15.61 -9.03
CA MET A 271 8.02 14.61 -9.68
C MET A 271 7.30 13.29 -9.91
N ASN A 272 6.32 12.93 -9.08
CA ASN A 272 5.47 11.74 -9.27
C ASN A 272 4.46 11.88 -10.43
N GLN A 273 4.24 13.08 -10.97
CA GLN A 273 3.47 13.26 -12.21
C GLN A 273 4.30 12.92 -13.47
N VAL A 274 5.61 12.78 -13.33
CA VAL A 274 6.48 12.32 -14.41
C VAL A 274 6.50 10.79 -14.40
N PRO A 275 6.15 10.11 -15.51
CA PRO A 275 6.23 8.66 -15.59
C PRO A 275 7.63 8.17 -15.17
N TRP A 276 7.69 7.18 -14.29
CA TRP A 276 8.96 6.65 -13.79
C TRP A 276 9.92 6.24 -14.90
N SER A 277 9.39 5.73 -16.02
CA SER A 277 10.16 5.45 -17.24
C SER A 277 10.91 6.66 -17.79
N VAL A 278 10.37 7.87 -17.63
CA VAL A 278 11.01 9.13 -18.05
C VAL A 278 12.10 9.51 -17.05
N VAL A 279 11.82 9.37 -15.75
CA VAL A 279 12.80 9.62 -14.68
C VAL A 279 14.02 8.71 -14.85
N MET A 280 13.81 7.41 -15.11
CA MET A 280 14.89 6.47 -15.33
C MET A 280 15.69 6.73 -16.61
N LYS A 281 15.05 7.22 -17.68
CA LYS A 281 15.75 7.64 -18.91
C LYS A 281 16.64 8.87 -18.67
N VAL A 282 16.13 9.86 -17.95
CA VAL A 282 16.90 11.07 -17.60
C VAL A 282 18.08 10.69 -16.69
N ASP A 283 17.86 9.83 -15.68
CA ASP A 283 18.92 9.34 -14.81
C ASP A 283 20.01 8.57 -15.60
N GLY A 284 19.64 7.65 -16.47
CA GLY A 284 20.56 6.92 -17.33
C GLY A 284 21.40 7.83 -18.23
N THR A 285 20.82 8.92 -18.71
CA THR A 285 21.53 9.93 -19.52
C THR A 285 22.48 10.76 -18.65
N MET A 286 22.04 11.17 -17.46
CA MET A 286 22.85 11.95 -16.50
C MET A 286 24.04 11.12 -15.98
N ARG A 287 23.85 9.83 -15.68
CA ARG A 287 24.97 8.93 -15.27
C ARG A 287 26.04 8.84 -16.36
N LYS A 288 25.60 8.68 -17.62
CA LYS A 288 26.52 8.67 -18.77
C LYS A 288 27.27 9.98 -18.95
N LEU A 289 26.59 11.14 -18.76
CA LEU A 289 27.22 12.46 -18.87
C LEU A 289 28.17 12.77 -17.71
N LEU A 290 27.91 12.22 -16.52
CA LEU A 290 28.76 12.45 -15.32
C LEU A 290 29.86 11.39 -15.16
N GLY A 291 30.02 10.46 -16.12
CA GLY A 291 31.05 9.41 -16.05
C GLY A 291 30.91 8.45 -14.86
N ARG A 292 29.71 8.34 -14.28
CA ARG A 292 29.38 7.42 -13.20
C ARG A 292 28.65 6.21 -13.81
N ALA A 293 29.41 5.19 -14.17
CA ALA A 293 28.88 3.89 -14.57
C ALA A 293 28.45 3.09 -13.36
#